data_93e6577c65f6c2067322f451ca2105fd
#
_entry.id   93e6577c65f6c2067322f451ca2105fd
#
_cell.length_a   1.000
_cell.length_b   1.000
_cell.length_c   1.000
_cell.angle_alpha   90.00
_cell.angle_beta   90.00
_cell.angle_gamma   90.00
#
_symmetry.space_group_name_H-M   'P 1'
#
loop_
_entity.id
_entity.type
_entity.pdbx_description
1 polymer ?
#
loop_
_entity_poly.entity_id
_entity_poly.type
_entity_poly.pdbx_seq_one_letter_code
_entity_poly.pdbx_strand_id
1 'polypeptide(L)'
;MRILLVCQSSFFWVFALLIDSALCQPHPPVTIAFASDVSGDWEIYLTDTVGKPPVNLTRNPAADYYPTWAPNGTQIAFFSRRDGNHEIYLMQADGTNQQRLTHHPATDKAPAWAPDGKRLAFTSNRDGHFNIYLFHLDNNKVAHVTENLFEDEAPTWAPDGNTLVFHSKRELNWDIYVVNVNSRVERRLTHQPLMDTYPAWAPDGTRIVYAAMHQKAVLADFDLYVMDAADGGNKQALTGTPTDEAVPAWAPDGDTIAFQFEKDGRWVIHLMRADGSERRELINNGAWAAQPKWHIGSDTLPIEPLGLRIQQWGKTRTP
;
A
#
# COMPACT_ATOMS: atom_id res chain seq x y z
N MET A 1 -57.50 42.45 58.51
CA MET A 1 -56.47 43.09 57.72
C MET A 1 -55.47 41.99 57.28
N ARG A 2 -55.63 41.45 56.06
CA ARG A 2 -54.87 40.34 55.53
C ARG A 2 -53.80 40.92 54.64
N ILE A 3 -52.55 40.66 54.94
CA ILE A 3 -51.36 41.02 54.14
C ILE A 3 -51.12 39.89 53.11
N LEU A 4 -51.24 40.23 51.82
CA LEU A 4 -50.83 39.37 50.74
C LEU A 4 -49.35 39.50 50.53
N LEU A 5 -48.57 38.40 50.72
CA LEU A 5 -47.24 38.30 50.26
C LEU A 5 -47.24 37.86 48.79
N VAL A 6 -46.73 38.71 47.91
CA VAL A 6 -46.45 38.36 46.52
C VAL A 6 -45.07 37.75 46.45
N CYS A 7 -45.02 36.49 46.12
CA CYS A 7 -43.75 35.78 45.86
C CYS A 7 -43.35 36.00 44.39
N GLN A 8 -42.33 36.81 44.14
CA GLN A 8 -41.71 36.92 42.81
C GLN A 8 -40.78 35.72 42.58
N SER A 9 -41.19 34.80 41.68
CA SER A 9 -40.33 33.72 41.17
C SER A 9 -39.48 34.23 40.03
N SER A 10 -38.17 34.39 40.30
CA SER A 10 -37.17 34.67 39.28
C SER A 10 -36.91 33.39 38.46
N PHE A 11 -37.32 33.38 37.22
CA PHE A 11 -36.93 32.33 36.27
C PHE A 11 -35.48 32.52 35.84
N PHE A 12 -34.57 31.70 36.37
CA PHE A 12 -33.25 31.50 35.78
C PHE A 12 -33.35 30.54 34.60
N TRP A 13 -33.21 31.06 33.37
CA TRP A 13 -32.97 30.26 32.20
C TRP A 13 -31.52 29.75 32.25
N VAL A 14 -31.36 28.48 32.62
CA VAL A 14 -30.09 27.78 32.40
C VAL A 14 -30.02 27.38 30.92
N PHE A 15 -29.31 28.14 30.12
CA PHE A 15 -28.86 27.68 28.81
C PHE A 15 -27.88 26.54 29.01
N ALA A 16 -28.33 25.28 28.94
CA ALA A 16 -27.47 24.15 28.74
C ALA A 16 -26.92 24.25 27.31
N LEU A 17 -25.69 24.73 27.19
CA LEU A 17 -24.87 24.52 25.98
C LEU A 17 -24.68 23.02 25.85
N LEU A 18 -25.50 22.37 25.01
CA LEU A 18 -25.17 21.08 24.45
C LEU A 18 -23.93 21.31 23.57
N ILE A 19 -22.76 21.16 24.15
CA ILE A 19 -21.56 20.89 23.39
C ILE A 19 -21.81 19.53 22.79
N ASP A 20 -22.22 19.53 21.53
CA ASP A 20 -22.22 18.36 20.67
C ASP A 20 -20.74 17.98 20.56
N SER A 21 -20.26 17.20 21.54
CA SER A 21 -19.03 16.44 21.35
C SER A 21 -19.37 15.44 20.26
N ALA A 22 -19.18 15.83 19.00
CA ALA A 22 -18.92 14.88 17.94
C ALA A 22 -17.71 14.10 18.46
N LEU A 23 -17.99 13.06 19.25
CA LEU A 23 -17.03 12.03 19.63
C LEU A 23 -16.46 11.59 18.30
N CYS A 24 -15.18 11.96 18.06
CA CYS A 24 -14.39 11.37 17.02
C CYS A 24 -14.50 9.86 17.26
N GLN A 25 -15.46 9.23 16.57
CA GLN A 25 -15.61 7.78 16.61
C GLN A 25 -14.26 7.27 16.11
N PRO A 26 -13.50 6.52 16.91
CA PRO A 26 -12.27 5.93 16.40
C PRO A 26 -12.66 5.14 15.14
N HIS A 27 -12.15 5.55 14.01
CA HIS A 27 -12.29 4.75 12.79
C HIS A 27 -11.89 3.31 13.13
N PRO A 28 -12.63 2.31 12.68
CA PRO A 28 -12.25 0.93 12.92
C PRO A 28 -10.81 0.73 12.43
N PRO A 29 -9.99 -0.05 13.15
CA PRO A 29 -8.60 -0.25 12.78
C PRO A 29 -8.52 -0.82 11.37
N VAL A 30 -7.83 -0.10 10.47
CA VAL A 30 -7.65 -0.52 9.08
C VAL A 30 -6.52 -1.54 9.00
N THR A 31 -6.75 -2.59 8.25
CA THR A 31 -5.79 -3.70 8.10
C THR A 31 -4.75 -3.39 7.02
N ILE A 32 -3.50 -3.77 7.28
CA ILE A 32 -2.37 -3.64 6.35
C ILE A 32 -1.77 -5.03 6.11
N ALA A 33 -1.64 -5.43 4.84
CA ALA A 33 -0.83 -6.55 4.42
C ALA A 33 0.58 -6.07 4.08
N PHE A 34 1.60 -6.85 4.43
CA PHE A 34 3.01 -6.52 4.16
C PHE A 34 3.86 -7.78 4.08
N ALA A 35 5.04 -7.69 3.48
CA ALA A 35 6.02 -8.77 3.48
C ALA A 35 7.02 -8.60 4.63
N SER A 36 7.45 -9.70 5.27
CA SER A 36 8.46 -9.70 6.34
C SER A 36 9.20 -11.03 6.41
N ASP A 37 10.48 -10.98 6.78
CA ASP A 37 11.32 -12.17 6.99
C ASP A 37 11.44 -12.59 8.46
N VAL A 38 10.57 -12.09 9.32
CA VAL A 38 10.60 -12.34 10.77
C VAL A 38 10.50 -13.84 11.15
N SER A 39 9.91 -14.67 10.29
CA SER A 39 9.84 -16.13 10.46
C SER A 39 11.09 -16.87 9.95
N GLY A 40 12.04 -16.17 9.33
CA GLY A 40 13.23 -16.72 8.70
C GLY A 40 13.22 -16.63 7.17
N ASP A 41 12.04 -16.70 6.57
CA ASP A 41 11.79 -16.50 5.14
C ASP A 41 10.80 -15.35 4.94
N TRP A 42 10.83 -14.75 3.75
CA TRP A 42 9.89 -13.70 3.39
C TRP A 42 8.47 -14.25 3.23
N GLU A 43 7.57 -13.75 4.03
CA GLU A 43 6.18 -14.17 4.10
C GLU A 43 5.22 -12.97 4.10
N ILE A 44 3.96 -13.19 3.76
CA ILE A 44 2.93 -12.16 3.84
C ILE A 44 2.31 -12.16 5.24
N TYR A 45 2.28 -11.00 5.86
CA TYR A 45 1.69 -10.75 7.17
C TYR A 45 0.54 -9.77 7.10
N LEU A 46 -0.36 -9.86 8.08
CA LEU A 46 -1.36 -8.85 8.38
C LEU A 46 -1.09 -8.19 9.74
N THR A 47 -1.34 -6.89 9.80
CA THR A 47 -1.43 -6.11 11.03
C THR A 47 -2.54 -5.08 10.93
N ASP A 48 -2.82 -4.35 12.01
CA ASP A 48 -3.69 -3.18 11.99
C ASP A 48 -2.94 -1.89 12.37
N THR A 49 -3.60 -0.76 12.23
CA THR A 49 -3.03 0.56 12.54
C THR A 49 -2.90 0.86 14.03
N VAL A 50 -3.45 0.01 14.91
CA VAL A 50 -3.37 0.16 16.37
C VAL A 50 -2.30 -0.73 17.01
N GLY A 51 -1.56 -1.52 16.22
CA GLY A 51 -0.38 -2.26 16.66
C GLY A 51 -0.66 -3.66 17.21
N LYS A 52 -1.69 -4.35 16.72
CA LYS A 52 -1.82 -5.79 16.97
C LYS A 52 -0.60 -6.54 16.45
N PRO A 53 -0.18 -7.60 17.14
CA PRO A 53 0.89 -8.47 16.65
C PRO A 53 0.60 -8.96 15.21
N PRO A 54 1.58 -8.88 14.29
CA PRO A 54 1.38 -9.35 12.93
C PRO A 54 1.08 -10.85 12.86
N VAL A 55 0.15 -11.21 11.96
CA VAL A 55 -0.25 -12.59 11.68
C VAL A 55 0.35 -13.04 10.36
N ASN A 56 1.14 -14.13 10.36
CA ASN A 56 1.68 -14.73 9.15
C ASN A 56 0.58 -15.47 8.38
N LEU A 57 0.40 -15.15 7.10
CA LEU A 57 -0.62 -15.74 6.23
C LEU A 57 -0.09 -16.87 5.34
N THR A 58 1.14 -16.77 4.83
CA THR A 58 1.61 -17.65 3.77
C THR A 58 2.30 -18.91 4.29
N ARG A 59 3.14 -18.82 5.32
CA ARG A 59 3.79 -19.96 6.01
C ARG A 59 4.43 -20.97 5.05
N ASN A 60 5.19 -20.49 4.09
CA ASN A 60 5.83 -21.28 3.05
C ASN A 60 7.36 -21.07 3.10
N PRO A 61 8.20 -22.09 2.86
CA PRO A 61 9.65 -21.91 2.85
C PRO A 61 10.19 -21.12 1.66
N ALA A 62 9.34 -20.83 0.65
CA ALA A 62 9.71 -19.95 -0.45
C ALA A 62 9.27 -18.50 -0.16
N ALA A 63 10.07 -17.55 -0.63
CA ALA A 63 9.81 -16.14 -0.41
C ALA A 63 8.56 -15.63 -1.13
N ASP A 64 7.71 -14.93 -0.39
CA ASP A 64 6.45 -14.33 -0.82
C ASP A 64 6.49 -12.80 -0.65
N TYR A 65 6.08 -12.05 -1.69
CA TYR A 65 6.25 -10.60 -1.75
C TYR A 65 5.06 -9.87 -2.38
N TYR A 66 4.99 -8.55 -2.20
CA TYR A 66 4.07 -7.62 -2.85
C TYR A 66 2.61 -8.02 -2.74
N PRO A 67 2.08 -8.12 -1.51
CA PRO A 67 0.65 -8.38 -1.34
C PRO A 67 -0.18 -7.24 -1.92
N THR A 68 -1.35 -7.57 -2.48
CA THR A 68 -2.35 -6.59 -2.91
C THR A 68 -3.74 -7.15 -2.66
N TRP A 69 -4.65 -6.30 -2.17
CA TRP A 69 -6.00 -6.68 -1.81
C TRP A 69 -6.95 -6.64 -2.99
N ALA A 70 -7.82 -7.64 -3.08
CA ALA A 70 -9.03 -7.53 -3.90
C ALA A 70 -9.92 -6.40 -3.37
N PRO A 71 -10.62 -5.63 -4.23
CA PRO A 71 -11.42 -4.48 -3.81
C PRO A 71 -12.54 -4.81 -2.81
N ASN A 72 -13.03 -6.05 -2.82
CA ASN A 72 -14.03 -6.54 -1.87
C ASN A 72 -13.42 -7.03 -0.55
N GLY A 73 -12.10 -6.98 -0.39
CA GLY A 73 -11.38 -7.39 0.81
C GLY A 73 -11.32 -8.89 1.09
N THR A 74 -11.84 -9.75 0.21
CA THR A 74 -11.94 -11.19 0.49
C THR A 74 -10.70 -11.98 0.10
N GLN A 75 -9.84 -11.42 -0.76
CA GLN A 75 -8.67 -12.10 -1.30
C GLN A 75 -7.44 -11.20 -1.32
N ILE A 76 -6.27 -11.82 -1.31
CA ILE A 76 -4.96 -11.18 -1.48
C ILE A 76 -4.26 -11.85 -2.65
N ALA A 77 -3.74 -11.06 -3.60
CA ALA A 77 -2.78 -11.51 -4.59
C ALA A 77 -1.37 -11.16 -4.12
N PHE A 78 -0.41 -12.00 -4.41
CA PHE A 78 1.01 -11.84 -4.09
C PHE A 78 1.86 -12.58 -5.11
N PHE A 79 3.19 -12.40 -5.12
CA PHE A 79 4.02 -13.26 -5.93
C PHE A 79 4.94 -14.13 -5.08
N SER A 80 5.26 -15.34 -5.58
CA SER A 80 5.99 -16.37 -4.88
C SER A 80 6.93 -17.13 -5.81
N ARG A 81 8.03 -17.66 -5.26
CA ARG A 81 8.97 -18.54 -5.99
C ARG A 81 8.75 -20.02 -5.70
N ARG A 82 7.68 -20.42 -5.02
CA ARG A 82 7.46 -21.79 -4.54
C ARG A 82 7.43 -22.86 -5.61
N ASP A 83 7.15 -22.49 -6.86
CA ASP A 83 7.13 -23.41 -8.02
C ASP A 83 8.31 -23.19 -9.00
N GLY A 84 9.43 -22.60 -8.51
CA GLY A 84 10.69 -22.49 -9.25
C GLY A 84 11.02 -21.08 -9.77
N ASN A 85 10.06 -20.37 -10.37
CA ASN A 85 10.17 -18.97 -10.79
C ASN A 85 9.14 -18.11 -10.06
N HIS A 86 9.22 -16.79 -10.22
CA HIS A 86 8.22 -15.90 -9.67
C HIS A 86 6.93 -15.99 -10.45
N GLU A 87 5.84 -16.27 -9.76
CA GLU A 87 4.49 -16.35 -10.29
C GLU A 87 3.51 -15.63 -9.37
N ILE A 88 2.38 -15.22 -9.91
CA ILE A 88 1.30 -14.61 -9.12
C ILE A 88 0.46 -15.71 -8.48
N TYR A 89 0.16 -15.54 -7.20
CA TYR A 89 -0.70 -16.38 -6.38
C TYR A 89 -1.88 -15.59 -5.86
N LEU A 90 -2.98 -16.30 -5.60
CA LEU A 90 -4.14 -15.80 -4.87
C LEU A 90 -4.31 -16.60 -3.59
N MET A 91 -4.79 -15.95 -2.52
CA MET A 91 -5.24 -16.58 -1.28
C MET A 91 -6.49 -15.87 -0.75
N GLN A 92 -7.22 -16.52 0.13
CA GLN A 92 -8.25 -15.85 0.92
C GLN A 92 -7.59 -14.87 1.91
N ALA A 93 -8.35 -13.89 2.37
CA ALA A 93 -7.88 -12.87 3.31
C ALA A 93 -7.33 -13.44 4.64
N ASP A 94 -7.75 -14.65 5.01
CA ASP A 94 -7.26 -15.39 6.18
C ASP A 94 -6.01 -16.24 5.91
N GLY A 95 -5.46 -16.19 4.70
CA GLY A 95 -4.28 -16.96 4.27
C GLY A 95 -4.58 -18.36 3.76
N THR A 96 -5.84 -18.79 3.75
CA THR A 96 -6.26 -20.11 3.22
C THR A 96 -6.38 -20.11 1.69
N ASN A 97 -6.52 -21.30 1.09
CA ASN A 97 -6.74 -21.50 -0.35
C ASN A 97 -5.71 -20.78 -1.24
N GLN A 98 -4.43 -20.92 -0.92
CA GLN A 98 -3.35 -20.37 -1.74
C GLN A 98 -3.27 -21.12 -3.07
N GLN A 99 -3.45 -20.40 -4.17
CA GLN A 99 -3.48 -20.98 -5.52
C GLN A 99 -2.58 -20.17 -6.46
N ARG A 100 -1.79 -20.88 -7.28
CA ARG A 100 -1.03 -20.27 -8.36
C ARG A 100 -1.98 -19.77 -9.45
N LEU A 101 -1.84 -18.51 -9.85
CA LEU A 101 -2.68 -17.87 -10.87
C LEU A 101 -2.00 -17.85 -12.24
N THR A 102 -0.70 -17.49 -12.28
CA THR A 102 0.07 -17.46 -13.53
C THR A 102 0.94 -18.70 -13.67
N HIS A 103 1.18 -19.15 -14.92
CA HIS A 103 1.88 -20.39 -15.24
C HIS A 103 2.80 -20.17 -16.43
N HIS A 104 3.80 -19.32 -16.31
CA HIS A 104 4.73 -18.99 -17.38
C HIS A 104 6.18 -19.20 -16.92
N PRO A 105 7.13 -19.64 -17.78
CA PRO A 105 8.55 -19.78 -17.38
C PRO A 105 9.24 -18.45 -17.09
N ALA A 106 8.66 -17.32 -17.52
CA ALA A 106 9.14 -15.98 -17.20
C ALA A 106 8.81 -15.58 -15.75
N THR A 107 9.38 -14.48 -15.29
CA THR A 107 9.08 -13.87 -14.00
C THR A 107 7.82 -13.04 -14.09
N ASP A 108 6.81 -13.38 -13.30
CA ASP A 108 5.58 -12.61 -13.07
C ASP A 108 5.62 -12.06 -11.63
N LYS A 109 5.57 -10.72 -11.46
CA LYS A 109 5.76 -10.04 -10.17
C LYS A 109 4.88 -8.80 -10.02
N ALA A 110 4.86 -8.23 -8.81
CA ALA A 110 4.21 -6.97 -8.46
C ALA A 110 2.74 -6.89 -8.94
N PRO A 111 1.85 -7.80 -8.48
CA PRO A 111 0.45 -7.75 -8.84
C PRO A 111 -0.25 -6.52 -8.28
N ALA A 112 -1.25 -6.02 -9.02
CA ALA A 112 -2.14 -4.93 -8.60
C ALA A 112 -3.58 -5.23 -9.02
N TRP A 113 -4.50 -5.30 -8.05
CA TRP A 113 -5.92 -5.50 -8.31
C TRP A 113 -6.54 -4.26 -8.94
N ALA A 114 -7.32 -4.48 -10.00
CA ALA A 114 -8.17 -3.43 -10.57
C ALA A 114 -9.37 -3.15 -9.64
N PRO A 115 -9.88 -1.91 -9.60
CA PRO A 115 -11.03 -1.54 -8.79
C PRO A 115 -12.32 -2.33 -9.12
N ASP A 116 -12.42 -2.91 -10.32
CA ASP A 116 -13.55 -3.75 -10.72
C ASP A 116 -13.52 -5.18 -10.14
N GLY A 117 -12.40 -5.57 -9.51
CA GLY A 117 -12.20 -6.91 -8.94
C GLY A 117 -12.12 -8.04 -9.96
N LYS A 118 -12.04 -7.74 -11.27
CA LYS A 118 -12.04 -8.73 -12.36
C LYS A 118 -10.71 -8.86 -13.04
N ARG A 119 -9.78 -7.92 -12.81
CA ARG A 119 -8.48 -7.86 -13.48
C ARG A 119 -7.37 -7.67 -12.47
N LEU A 120 -6.21 -8.26 -12.77
CA LEU A 120 -4.95 -8.00 -12.09
C LEU A 120 -3.96 -7.44 -13.11
N ALA A 121 -3.38 -6.28 -12.84
CA ALA A 121 -2.18 -5.84 -13.53
C ALA A 121 -0.96 -6.49 -12.87
N PHE A 122 0.07 -6.80 -13.64
CA PHE A 122 1.32 -7.36 -13.12
C PHE A 122 2.48 -7.07 -14.06
N THR A 123 3.70 -7.16 -13.54
CA THR A 123 4.93 -7.03 -14.30
C THR A 123 5.40 -8.39 -14.77
N SER A 124 5.75 -8.54 -16.05
CA SER A 124 6.29 -9.79 -16.61
C SER A 124 7.36 -9.55 -17.67
N ASN A 125 8.39 -10.41 -17.72
CA ASN A 125 9.42 -10.39 -18.76
C ASN A 125 9.24 -11.50 -19.81
N ARG A 126 7.99 -11.95 -20.01
CA ARG A 126 7.66 -13.07 -20.92
C ARG A 126 8.06 -12.83 -22.39
N ASP A 127 8.19 -11.59 -22.79
CA ASP A 127 8.59 -11.19 -24.14
C ASP A 127 10.01 -10.56 -24.17
N GLY A 128 10.83 -10.86 -23.14
CA GLY A 128 12.25 -10.51 -23.09
C GLY A 128 12.56 -9.28 -22.24
N HIS A 129 11.64 -8.33 -22.08
CA HIS A 129 11.73 -7.15 -21.22
C HIS A 129 10.58 -7.12 -20.24
N PHE A 130 10.77 -6.47 -19.09
CA PHE A 130 9.66 -6.28 -18.16
C PHE A 130 8.65 -5.29 -18.72
N ASN A 131 7.44 -5.79 -18.97
CA ASN A 131 6.29 -5.01 -19.42
C ASN A 131 5.10 -5.23 -18.46
N ILE A 132 4.10 -4.37 -18.56
CA ILE A 132 2.87 -4.48 -17.79
C ILE A 132 1.85 -5.32 -18.56
N TYR A 133 1.27 -6.29 -17.87
CA TYR A 133 0.24 -7.20 -18.39
C TYR A 133 -1.02 -7.12 -17.56
N LEU A 134 -2.15 -7.49 -18.14
CA LEU A 134 -3.42 -7.73 -17.46
C LEU A 134 -3.73 -9.22 -17.46
N PHE A 135 -4.07 -9.74 -16.30
CA PHE A 135 -4.72 -11.03 -16.14
C PHE A 135 -6.24 -10.81 -15.95
N HIS A 136 -7.06 -11.43 -16.78
CA HIS A 136 -8.52 -11.42 -16.70
C HIS A 136 -9.01 -12.64 -15.93
N LEU A 137 -9.60 -12.43 -14.74
CA LEU A 137 -10.01 -13.52 -13.84
C LEU A 137 -11.20 -14.34 -14.32
N ASP A 138 -12.03 -13.77 -15.20
CA ASP A 138 -13.23 -14.42 -15.75
C ASP A 138 -12.92 -15.50 -16.80
N ASN A 139 -11.79 -15.37 -17.49
CA ASN A 139 -11.43 -16.25 -18.61
C ASN A 139 -9.96 -16.70 -18.63
N ASN A 140 -9.20 -16.36 -17.61
CA ASN A 140 -7.76 -16.66 -17.44
C ASN A 140 -6.86 -16.18 -18.60
N LYS A 141 -7.28 -15.12 -19.32
CA LYS A 141 -6.47 -14.54 -20.39
C LYS A 141 -5.51 -13.50 -19.87
N VAL A 142 -4.33 -13.50 -20.49
CA VAL A 142 -3.31 -12.48 -20.30
C VAL A 142 -3.24 -11.59 -21.52
N ALA A 143 -3.18 -10.28 -21.33
CA ALA A 143 -3.06 -9.28 -22.39
C ALA A 143 -1.97 -8.26 -22.04
N HIS A 144 -1.27 -7.75 -23.05
CA HIS A 144 -0.35 -6.64 -22.89
C HIS A 144 -1.08 -5.35 -22.52
N VAL A 145 -0.45 -4.54 -21.67
CA VAL A 145 -0.78 -3.11 -21.51
C VAL A 145 0.30 -2.27 -22.14
N THR A 146 1.56 -2.52 -21.77
CA THR A 146 2.72 -1.92 -22.42
C THR A 146 3.42 -2.96 -23.30
N GLU A 147 4.03 -2.50 -24.39
CA GLU A 147 4.72 -3.36 -25.34
C GLU A 147 5.89 -2.57 -25.92
N ASN A 148 7.01 -2.59 -25.20
CA ASN A 148 8.20 -1.83 -25.58
C ASN A 148 9.49 -2.56 -25.15
N LEU A 149 10.65 -2.00 -25.46
CA LEU A 149 11.97 -2.57 -25.16
C LEU A 149 12.56 -2.05 -23.84
N PHE A 150 11.75 -1.36 -23.04
CA PHE A 150 12.15 -0.79 -21.77
C PHE A 150 11.68 -1.67 -20.61
N GLU A 151 12.12 -1.35 -19.40
CA GLU A 151 11.66 -2.00 -18.18
C GLU A 151 10.49 -1.20 -17.61
N ASP A 152 9.27 -1.73 -17.68
CA ASP A 152 8.05 -1.17 -17.10
C ASP A 152 7.63 -2.01 -15.89
N GLU A 153 7.61 -1.42 -14.68
CA GLU A 153 7.45 -2.18 -13.45
C GLU A 153 6.49 -1.53 -12.44
N ALA A 154 6.03 -2.35 -11.48
CA ALA A 154 5.22 -1.96 -10.31
C ALA A 154 3.97 -1.13 -10.67
N PRO A 155 3.05 -1.67 -11.46
CA PRO A 155 1.83 -0.99 -11.82
C PRO A 155 0.92 -0.79 -10.60
N THR A 156 0.22 0.35 -10.56
CA THR A 156 -0.90 0.57 -9.65
C THR A 156 -2.06 1.23 -10.38
N TRP A 157 -3.29 0.87 -9.99
CA TRP A 157 -4.51 1.34 -10.65
C TRP A 157 -4.95 2.70 -10.14
N ALA A 158 -5.37 3.55 -11.07
CA ALA A 158 -6.21 4.68 -10.74
C ALA A 158 -7.61 4.19 -10.28
N PRO A 159 -8.31 4.96 -9.45
CA PRO A 159 -9.68 4.62 -9.03
C PRO A 159 -10.68 4.49 -10.18
N ASP A 160 -10.38 5.10 -11.35
CA ASP A 160 -11.20 5.03 -12.56
C ASP A 160 -11.26 3.63 -13.20
N GLY A 161 -10.36 2.72 -12.79
CA GLY A 161 -10.25 1.35 -13.33
C GLY A 161 -9.81 1.26 -14.80
N ASN A 162 -9.36 2.38 -15.39
CA ASN A 162 -8.93 2.45 -16.78
C ASN A 162 -7.49 2.94 -16.96
N THR A 163 -6.90 3.50 -15.90
CA THR A 163 -5.56 4.06 -15.95
C THR A 163 -4.64 3.34 -14.96
N LEU A 164 -3.45 2.99 -15.41
CA LEU A 164 -2.34 2.51 -14.56
C LEU A 164 -1.28 3.59 -14.46
N VAL A 165 -0.67 3.72 -13.28
CA VAL A 165 0.62 4.38 -13.10
C VAL A 165 1.68 3.32 -12.83
N PHE A 166 2.88 3.50 -13.35
CA PHE A 166 4.01 2.60 -13.21
C PHE A 166 5.32 3.37 -13.32
N HIS A 167 6.44 2.76 -12.98
CA HIS A 167 7.74 3.34 -13.31
C HIS A 167 8.35 2.61 -14.49
N SER A 168 9.06 3.36 -15.33
CA SER A 168 9.68 2.88 -16.56
C SER A 168 11.11 3.37 -16.72
N LYS A 169 12.01 2.46 -17.13
CA LYS A 169 13.42 2.76 -17.36
C LYS A 169 13.67 3.11 -18.82
N ARG A 170 13.37 4.37 -19.17
CA ARG A 170 13.64 4.92 -20.50
C ARG A 170 14.80 5.91 -20.42
N GLU A 171 15.56 6.03 -21.50
CA GLU A 171 16.68 7.00 -21.58
C GLU A 171 17.70 6.85 -20.42
N LEU A 172 17.90 5.61 -19.91
CA LEU A 172 18.77 5.26 -18.79
C LEU A 172 18.31 5.76 -17.42
N ASN A 173 17.11 6.31 -17.30
CA ASN A 173 16.51 6.78 -16.04
C ASN A 173 15.16 6.11 -15.76
N TRP A 174 14.84 5.97 -14.47
CA TRP A 174 13.52 5.55 -14.03
C TRP A 174 12.63 6.77 -13.83
N ASP A 175 11.49 6.79 -14.49
CA ASP A 175 10.50 7.86 -14.39
C ASP A 175 9.10 7.28 -14.22
N ILE A 176 8.18 8.12 -13.75
CA ILE A 176 6.78 7.75 -13.57
C ILE A 176 6.02 7.99 -14.88
N TYR A 177 5.29 6.97 -15.31
CA TYR A 177 4.42 6.96 -16.48
C TYR A 177 3.00 6.57 -16.10
N VAL A 178 2.05 7.02 -16.88
CA VAL A 178 0.66 6.54 -16.87
C VAL A 178 0.32 5.96 -18.23
N VAL A 179 -0.56 4.95 -18.23
CA VAL A 179 -1.12 4.34 -19.43
C VAL A 179 -2.61 4.12 -19.28
N ASN A 180 -3.40 4.47 -20.29
CA ASN A 180 -4.79 4.03 -20.36
C ASN A 180 -4.85 2.60 -20.93
N VAL A 181 -5.39 1.65 -20.17
CA VAL A 181 -5.36 0.22 -20.51
C VAL A 181 -6.17 -0.14 -21.77
N ASN A 182 -7.13 0.70 -22.15
CA ASN A 182 -7.99 0.45 -23.32
C ASN A 182 -7.38 1.04 -24.60
N SER A 183 -6.91 2.30 -24.54
CA SER A 183 -6.31 3.00 -25.70
C SER A 183 -4.83 2.73 -25.85
N ARG A 184 -4.16 2.25 -24.80
CA ARG A 184 -2.69 2.06 -24.70
C ARG A 184 -1.90 3.36 -24.90
N VAL A 185 -2.54 4.49 -24.69
CA VAL A 185 -1.85 5.80 -24.74
C VAL A 185 -1.08 5.98 -23.45
N GLU A 186 0.23 6.14 -23.59
CA GLU A 186 1.17 6.36 -22.49
C GLU A 186 1.53 7.84 -22.37
N ARG A 187 1.82 8.28 -21.14
CA ARG A 187 2.30 9.64 -20.87
C ARG A 187 3.29 9.61 -19.70
N ARG A 188 4.45 10.24 -19.88
CA ARG A 188 5.46 10.47 -18.85
C ARG A 188 5.02 11.61 -17.93
N LEU A 189 5.13 11.43 -16.60
CA LEU A 189 4.78 12.42 -15.59
C LEU A 189 6.00 13.08 -14.95
N THR A 190 7.12 12.34 -14.83
CA THR A 190 8.34 12.89 -14.24
C THR A 190 9.46 12.95 -15.26
N HIS A 191 10.36 13.93 -15.09
CA HIS A 191 11.43 14.24 -16.05
C HIS A 191 12.72 14.64 -15.30
N GLN A 192 12.86 14.22 -14.05
CA GLN A 192 14.03 14.53 -13.23
C GLN A 192 15.23 13.69 -13.69
N PRO A 193 16.48 14.16 -13.50
CA PRO A 193 17.66 13.42 -13.92
C PRO A 193 17.96 12.20 -13.02
N LEU A 194 17.31 12.07 -11.87
CA LEU A 194 17.45 10.96 -10.93
C LEU A 194 16.18 10.13 -10.91
N MET A 195 16.27 8.93 -10.31
CA MET A 195 15.23 7.92 -10.36
C MET A 195 13.96 8.35 -9.61
N ASP A 196 12.82 8.18 -10.26
CA ASP A 196 11.48 8.25 -9.70
C ASP A 196 10.81 6.87 -9.81
N THR A 197 10.38 6.29 -8.69
CA THR A 197 9.95 4.88 -8.62
C THR A 197 8.75 4.66 -7.70
N TYR A 198 8.13 3.49 -7.76
CA TYR A 198 7.05 3.01 -6.87
C TYR A 198 5.89 3.99 -6.72
N PRO A 199 5.23 4.40 -7.81
CA PRO A 199 4.09 5.29 -7.73
C PRO A 199 2.85 4.60 -7.13
N ALA A 200 2.04 5.38 -6.42
CA ALA A 200 0.73 4.93 -5.93
C ALA A 200 -0.31 6.06 -6.04
N TRP A 201 -1.49 5.72 -6.56
CA TRP A 201 -2.62 6.63 -6.66
C TRP A 201 -3.25 6.93 -5.30
N ALA A 202 -3.61 8.18 -5.08
CA ALA A 202 -4.54 8.54 -4.02
C ALA A 202 -5.94 7.98 -4.35
N PRO A 203 -6.76 7.62 -3.35
CA PRO A 203 -8.09 7.04 -3.57
C PRO A 203 -9.08 7.99 -4.26
N ASP A 204 -8.83 9.30 -4.20
CA ASP A 204 -9.62 10.32 -4.92
C ASP A 204 -9.23 10.46 -6.41
N GLY A 205 -8.14 9.82 -6.83
CA GLY A 205 -7.62 9.87 -8.21
C GLY A 205 -6.95 11.18 -8.60
N THR A 206 -6.79 12.14 -7.68
CA THR A 206 -6.25 13.48 -8.00
C THR A 206 -4.74 13.57 -7.85
N ARG A 207 -4.15 12.71 -7.02
CA ARG A 207 -2.71 12.75 -6.67
C ARG A 207 -2.04 11.40 -6.83
N ILE A 208 -0.73 11.44 -7.04
CA ILE A 208 0.17 10.27 -7.05
C ILE A 208 1.29 10.54 -6.06
N VAL A 209 1.53 9.60 -5.13
CA VAL A 209 2.72 9.56 -4.29
C VAL A 209 3.75 8.63 -4.92
N TYR A 210 5.03 8.96 -4.84
CA TYR A 210 6.13 8.17 -5.40
C TYR A 210 7.42 8.38 -4.62
N ALA A 211 8.39 7.49 -4.79
CA ALA A 211 9.74 7.66 -4.26
C ALA A 211 10.63 8.32 -5.32
N ALA A 212 11.28 9.40 -4.96
CA ALA A 212 12.19 10.15 -5.83
C ALA A 212 13.60 10.15 -5.22
N MET A 213 14.59 9.79 -6.03
CA MET A 213 15.99 9.86 -5.62
C MET A 213 16.48 11.31 -5.59
N HIS A 214 17.17 11.70 -4.54
CA HIS A 214 17.84 12.97 -4.40
C HIS A 214 19.33 12.80 -4.23
N GLN A 215 20.11 13.63 -4.95
CA GLN A 215 21.54 13.72 -4.74
C GLN A 215 21.78 14.72 -3.59
N LYS A 216 22.03 14.21 -2.39
CA LYS A 216 22.59 15.00 -1.28
C LYS A 216 24.12 15.02 -1.37
N ALA A 217 24.76 15.91 -0.67
CA ALA A 217 26.20 16.21 -0.84
C ALA A 217 27.16 15.00 -0.75
N VAL A 218 26.74 13.88 -0.12
CA VAL A 218 27.59 12.68 0.13
C VAL A 218 26.94 11.40 -0.37
N LEU A 219 25.62 11.20 -0.21
CA LEU A 219 24.89 10.00 -0.59
C LEU A 219 23.60 10.38 -1.31
N ALA A 220 23.17 9.56 -2.27
CA ALA A 220 21.83 9.65 -2.84
C ALA A 220 20.90 8.82 -1.96
N ASP A 221 19.75 9.38 -1.63
CA ASP A 221 18.67 8.70 -0.91
C ASP A 221 17.32 8.93 -1.61
N PHE A 222 16.33 8.11 -1.27
CA PHE A 222 14.98 8.25 -1.76
C PHE A 222 14.12 8.97 -0.73
N ASP A 223 13.44 10.02 -1.17
CA ASP A 223 12.40 10.71 -0.41
C ASP A 223 11.03 10.50 -1.07
N LEU A 224 9.95 10.61 -0.30
CA LEU A 224 8.60 10.53 -0.83
C LEU A 224 8.12 11.89 -1.31
N TYR A 225 7.54 11.90 -2.49
CA TYR A 225 6.94 13.06 -3.14
C TYR A 225 5.49 12.79 -3.50
N VAL A 226 4.70 13.83 -3.54
CA VAL A 226 3.35 13.83 -4.10
C VAL A 226 3.30 14.79 -5.29
N MET A 227 2.50 14.45 -6.32
CA MET A 227 2.26 15.26 -7.50
C MET A 227 0.81 15.18 -7.94
N ASP A 228 0.37 16.12 -8.77
CA ASP A 228 -0.92 16.04 -9.44
C ASP A 228 -0.91 14.91 -10.47
N ALA A 229 -1.95 14.07 -10.42
CA ALA A 229 -2.08 12.93 -11.32
C ALA A 229 -2.37 13.35 -12.77
N ALA A 230 -2.99 14.52 -12.95
CA ALA A 230 -3.42 14.99 -14.26
C ALA A 230 -2.23 15.29 -15.21
N ASP A 231 -1.13 15.83 -14.70
CA ASP A 231 -0.02 16.27 -15.54
C ASP A 231 1.38 16.06 -14.91
N GLY A 232 1.46 15.57 -13.67
CA GLY A 232 2.70 15.44 -12.90
C GLY A 232 3.19 16.79 -12.34
N GLY A 233 2.32 17.80 -12.29
CA GLY A 233 2.60 19.13 -11.73
C GLY A 233 2.55 19.16 -10.20
N ASN A 234 2.74 20.34 -9.61
CA ASN A 234 2.63 20.63 -8.17
C ASN A 234 3.38 19.63 -7.28
N LYS A 235 4.61 19.26 -7.68
CA LYS A 235 5.43 18.30 -6.94
C LYS A 235 5.81 18.85 -5.56
N GLN A 236 5.51 18.10 -4.52
CA GLN A 236 5.81 18.45 -3.15
C GLN A 236 6.52 17.29 -2.43
N ALA A 237 7.65 17.58 -1.77
CA ALA A 237 8.29 16.62 -0.87
C ALA A 237 7.44 16.39 0.38
N LEU A 238 7.23 15.14 0.73
CA LEU A 238 6.57 14.72 1.97
C LEU A 238 7.60 14.35 3.04
N THR A 239 8.79 13.90 2.60
CA THR A 239 9.90 13.55 3.48
C THR A 239 11.18 14.27 3.03
N GLY A 240 12.24 14.16 3.80
CA GLY A 240 13.52 14.85 3.56
C GLY A 240 14.58 14.38 4.54
N THR A 241 14.56 13.10 4.89
CA THR A 241 15.52 12.51 5.85
C THR A 241 16.76 11.98 5.11
N PRO A 242 17.86 11.70 5.80
CA PRO A 242 19.07 11.14 5.19
C PRO A 242 19.00 9.63 4.98
N THR A 243 17.83 9.03 5.03
CA THR A 243 17.57 7.59 4.90
C THR A 243 16.53 7.35 3.81
N ASP A 244 16.55 6.16 3.23
CA ASP A 244 15.64 5.80 2.15
C ASP A 244 14.19 5.64 2.64
N GLU A 245 13.27 6.27 1.93
CA GLU A 245 11.84 6.03 2.00
C GLU A 245 11.33 5.54 0.64
N ALA A 246 10.58 4.44 0.63
CA ALA A 246 10.13 3.83 -0.62
C ALA A 246 8.77 3.13 -0.49
N VAL A 247 8.25 2.68 -1.63
CA VAL A 247 7.03 1.86 -1.77
C VAL A 247 5.87 2.42 -0.96
N PRO A 248 5.47 3.67 -1.22
CA PRO A 248 4.34 4.28 -0.54
C PRO A 248 3.01 3.63 -0.95
N ALA A 249 2.05 3.65 -0.03
CA ALA A 249 0.68 3.19 -0.27
C ALA A 249 -0.32 4.09 0.46
N TRP A 250 -1.26 4.67 -0.28
CA TRP A 250 -2.35 5.45 0.29
C TRP A 250 -3.33 4.58 1.05
N ALA A 251 -3.73 5.02 2.23
CA ALA A 251 -4.87 4.45 2.93
C ALA A 251 -6.18 4.82 2.22
N PRO A 252 -7.25 4.02 2.39
CA PRO A 252 -8.56 4.28 1.78
C PRO A 252 -9.19 5.62 2.21
N ASP A 253 -8.78 6.18 3.35
CA ASP A 253 -9.23 7.48 3.84
C ASP A 253 -8.69 8.68 3.03
N GLY A 254 -7.61 8.48 2.25
CA GLY A 254 -6.94 9.54 1.50
C GLY A 254 -6.10 10.50 2.37
N ASP A 255 -6.02 10.25 3.67
CA ASP A 255 -5.34 11.08 4.66
C ASP A 255 -4.06 10.45 5.22
N THR A 256 -3.89 9.15 5.05
CA THR A 256 -2.76 8.39 5.60
C THR A 256 -1.96 7.70 4.49
N ILE A 257 -0.63 7.67 4.62
CA ILE A 257 0.29 6.96 3.74
C ILE A 257 1.11 5.98 4.58
N ALA A 258 1.13 4.69 4.20
CA ALA A 258 2.09 3.72 4.69
C ALA A 258 3.27 3.64 3.75
N PHE A 259 4.49 3.44 4.26
CA PHE A 259 5.69 3.37 3.43
C PHE A 259 6.80 2.58 4.12
N GLN A 260 7.77 2.14 3.32
CA GLN A 260 9.02 1.59 3.81
C GLN A 260 9.96 2.71 4.23
N PHE A 261 10.60 2.53 5.36
CA PHE A 261 11.64 3.40 5.88
C PHE A 261 12.89 2.57 6.21
N GLU A 262 14.04 2.99 5.73
CA GLU A 262 15.31 2.35 6.07
C GLU A 262 15.74 2.77 7.48
N LYS A 263 15.93 1.80 8.36
CA LYS A 263 16.36 1.99 9.74
C LYS A 263 17.39 0.94 10.12
N ASP A 264 18.57 1.37 10.49
CA ASP A 264 19.68 0.48 10.90
C ASP A 264 19.98 -0.64 9.89
N GLY A 265 19.96 -0.32 8.58
CA GLY A 265 20.18 -1.24 7.47
C GLY A 265 19.02 -2.18 7.18
N ARG A 266 17.82 -1.88 7.64
CA ARG A 266 16.61 -2.69 7.41
C ARG A 266 15.40 -1.82 7.07
N TRP A 267 14.52 -2.37 6.25
CA TRP A 267 13.22 -1.76 6.01
C TRP A 267 12.28 -2.03 7.19
N VAL A 268 11.65 -0.96 7.66
CA VAL A 268 10.54 -0.99 8.63
C VAL A 268 9.34 -0.25 8.01
N ILE A 269 8.14 -0.46 8.53
CA ILE A 269 6.95 0.22 8.02
C ILE A 269 6.61 1.41 8.90
N HIS A 270 6.51 2.56 8.28
CA HIS A 270 6.05 3.81 8.87
C HIS A 270 4.69 4.23 8.32
N LEU A 271 3.98 5.03 9.09
CA LEU A 271 2.79 5.77 8.67
C LEU A 271 3.08 7.26 8.79
N MET A 272 2.45 8.05 7.92
CA MET A 272 2.40 9.51 8.01
C MET A 272 1.07 10.02 7.47
N ARG A 273 0.73 11.29 7.76
CA ARG A 273 -0.36 11.96 7.07
C ARG A 273 0.01 12.30 5.63
N ALA A 274 -1.01 12.53 4.80
CA ALA A 274 -0.87 12.86 3.39
C ALA A 274 -0.10 14.19 3.13
N ASP A 275 0.05 15.02 4.14
CA ASP A 275 0.85 16.25 4.10
C ASP A 275 2.30 16.06 4.60
N GLY A 276 2.70 14.82 4.92
CA GLY A 276 4.02 14.47 5.45
C GLY A 276 4.16 14.59 6.98
N SER A 277 3.13 15.08 7.68
CA SER A 277 3.14 15.23 9.14
C SER A 277 2.81 13.93 9.88
N GLU A 278 2.87 13.95 11.22
CA GLU A 278 2.50 12.88 12.14
C GLU A 278 3.16 11.52 11.81
N ARG A 279 4.41 11.57 11.40
CA ARG A 279 5.18 10.37 11.05
C ARG A 279 5.40 9.48 12.28
N ARG A 280 5.08 8.20 12.16
CA ARG A 280 5.28 7.20 13.21
C ARG A 280 5.65 5.83 12.66
N GLU A 281 6.40 5.10 13.43
CA GLU A 281 6.71 3.69 13.15
C GLU A 281 5.47 2.82 13.45
N LEU A 282 5.15 1.91 12.52
CA LEU A 282 4.08 0.93 12.69
C LEU A 282 4.64 -0.46 13.00
N ILE A 283 5.63 -0.92 12.24
CA ILE A 283 6.26 -2.24 12.38
C ILE A 283 7.76 -2.07 12.54
N ASN A 284 8.26 -2.52 13.69
CA ASN A 284 9.67 -2.69 13.98
C ASN A 284 9.84 -3.91 14.89
N ASN A 285 9.91 -5.08 14.29
CA ASN A 285 9.99 -6.36 14.99
C ASN A 285 11.41 -6.97 14.97
N GLY A 286 12.41 -6.14 14.63
CA GLY A 286 13.80 -6.56 14.51
C GLY A 286 14.13 -7.33 13.22
N ALA A 287 13.17 -7.43 12.31
CA ALA A 287 13.27 -8.07 10.99
C ALA A 287 12.96 -7.05 9.89
N TRP A 288 13.14 -7.43 8.62
CA TRP A 288 12.69 -6.64 7.48
C TRP A 288 11.16 -6.64 7.40
N ALA A 289 10.57 -5.49 7.14
CA ALA A 289 9.15 -5.33 6.86
C ALA A 289 8.97 -4.36 5.70
N ALA A 290 8.28 -4.78 4.64
CA ALA A 290 8.28 -4.11 3.35
C ALA A 290 6.93 -4.19 2.64
N GLN A 291 6.74 -3.34 1.62
CA GLN A 291 5.64 -3.38 0.66
C GLN A 291 4.24 -3.34 1.32
N PRO A 292 3.96 -2.32 2.14
CA PRO A 292 2.67 -2.21 2.80
C PRO A 292 1.54 -2.00 1.78
N LYS A 293 0.39 -2.66 2.01
CA LYS A 293 -0.84 -2.47 1.22
C LYS A 293 -2.04 -2.48 2.14
N TRP A 294 -2.87 -1.45 2.02
CA TRP A 294 -4.06 -1.26 2.80
C TRP A 294 -5.20 -2.15 2.33
N HIS A 295 -5.98 -2.66 3.29
CA HIS A 295 -7.28 -3.27 3.01
C HIS A 295 -8.28 -2.19 2.58
N ILE A 296 -9.03 -2.44 1.51
CA ILE A 296 -9.92 -1.46 0.88
C ILE A 296 -11.39 -1.64 1.32
N GLY A 297 -11.72 -2.73 2.02
CA GLY A 297 -13.10 -3.06 2.43
C GLY A 297 -13.62 -2.19 3.57
N SER A 298 -14.95 -2.00 3.62
CA SER A 298 -15.65 -1.25 4.68
C SER A 298 -15.66 -1.95 6.03
N ASP A 299 -15.35 -3.25 6.09
CA ASP A 299 -15.40 -4.06 7.29
C ASP A 299 -14.00 -4.48 7.72
N THR A 300 -13.70 -4.30 9.01
CA THR A 300 -12.48 -4.84 9.61
C THR A 300 -12.52 -6.36 9.52
N LEU A 301 -11.53 -6.95 8.85
CA LEU A 301 -11.35 -8.38 8.93
C LEU A 301 -11.09 -8.78 10.38
N PRO A 302 -11.77 -9.80 10.92
CA PRO A 302 -11.41 -10.33 12.22
C PRO A 302 -10.00 -10.92 12.10
N ILE A 303 -8.99 -10.21 12.63
CA ILE A 303 -7.64 -10.75 12.82
C ILE A 303 -7.70 -11.66 14.04
N GLU A 304 -8.46 -12.75 13.94
CA GLU A 304 -8.42 -13.82 14.91
C GLU A 304 -7.62 -14.99 14.31
N PRO A 305 -6.55 -15.43 15.00
CA PRO A 305 -5.83 -16.61 14.56
C PRO A 305 -6.75 -17.81 14.67
N LEU A 306 -7.09 -18.43 13.54
CA LEU A 306 -7.71 -19.76 13.53
C LEU A 306 -6.83 -20.72 14.32
N GLY A 307 -7.14 -20.89 15.62
CA GLY A 307 -6.70 -21.99 16.46
C GLY A 307 -5.18 -22.16 16.72
N LEU A 308 -4.35 -21.14 16.54
CA LEU A 308 -2.90 -21.26 16.71
C LEU A 308 -2.38 -20.46 17.90
N ARG A 309 -1.63 -21.15 18.76
CA ARG A 309 -0.94 -20.57 19.91
C ARG A 309 -0.15 -19.34 19.51
N ILE A 310 -0.40 -18.23 20.17
CA ILE A 310 0.39 -17.01 20.12
C ILE A 310 1.84 -17.38 20.43
N GLN A 311 2.73 -17.36 19.45
CA GLN A 311 4.15 -17.30 19.75
C GLN A 311 4.41 -15.93 20.35
N GLN A 312 4.82 -15.91 21.62
CA GLN A 312 5.16 -14.67 22.32
C GLN A 312 6.30 -13.97 21.58
N TRP A 313 5.98 -12.84 21.00
CA TRP A 313 6.94 -11.89 20.48
C TRP A 313 7.81 -11.36 21.62
N GLY A 314 9.11 -11.50 21.53
CA GLY A 314 10.04 -10.83 22.45
C GLY A 314 10.75 -11.70 23.46
N LYS A 315 11.16 -12.93 23.14
CA LYS A 315 12.27 -13.56 23.87
C LYS A 315 13.55 -13.45 23.05
N THR A 316 14.35 -12.45 23.43
CA THR A 316 15.78 -12.35 23.08
C THR A 316 16.44 -13.72 23.22
N ARG A 317 17.02 -14.22 22.12
CA ARG A 317 18.06 -15.25 22.22
C ARG A 317 19.28 -14.61 22.83
N THR A 318 19.55 -14.88 24.09
CA THR A 318 20.90 -14.75 24.68
C THR A 318 21.79 -15.84 24.12
N PRO A 319 23.09 -15.57 23.90
CA PRO A 319 24.04 -16.43 23.22
C PRO A 319 24.29 -17.79 23.87
#